data_e6f2f15164dfc53cc8f5aff8e725c122
#
_entry.id   e6f2f15164dfc53cc8f5aff8e725c122
#
_cell.length_a   1.000
_cell.length_b   1.000
_cell.length_c   1.000
_cell.angle_alpha   90.00
_cell.angle_beta   90.00
_cell.angle_gamma   90.00
#
_symmetry.space_group_name_H-M   'P 1'
#
loop_
_entity.id
_entity.type
_entity.pdbx_description
1 polymer ?
#
loop_
_entity_poly.entity_id
_entity_poly.type
_entity_poly.pdbx_seq_one_letter_code
_entity_poly.pdbx_strand_id
1 'polypeptide(L)'
;MDNNEWVTLNIGGKYFTTSKKTLTMTEPQSMLARMFSDDNNLFCPSSRDKNGAYLIDRSPKYFEPILNYLRCGQLLYDKHINPEGILAEARFFGIESIVPMLESILNDTRESRDQAPLSRRDVVDTLIRSSTSETLRFQGVNLAGADLSKLDLRSINFKYANMQRCNLTGANLSWCCLERADLSHAILDNAQLLGVRGLRAIMEGASMKNCNFKDPAGIRTNLEGVNLKGACLEDSDMGSVNLRIANCKNANLKNCDLRAAVLAGADLENCDLSGSDLHEANLRGANLKDAAFELMLTPLHMSQTIR
;
A
#
# COMPACT_ATOMS: atom_id res chain seq x y z
N MET A 1 32.49 -46.04 -28.34
CA MET A 1 33.16 -44.78 -28.69
C MET A 1 32.27 -43.69 -28.20
N ASP A 2 32.62 -43.13 -27.07
CA ASP A 2 31.83 -42.03 -26.46
C ASP A 2 32.03 -40.78 -27.29
N ASN A 3 31.13 -40.55 -28.23
CA ASN A 3 31.02 -39.25 -28.89
C ASN A 3 30.41 -38.26 -27.88
N ASN A 4 31.25 -37.75 -27.01
CA ASN A 4 30.91 -36.63 -26.17
C ASN A 4 30.88 -35.36 -27.05
N GLU A 5 29.82 -35.26 -27.88
CA GLU A 5 29.71 -34.21 -28.86
C GLU A 5 29.38 -32.88 -28.16
N TRP A 6 30.38 -32.06 -28.03
CA TRP A 6 30.23 -30.68 -27.64
C TRP A 6 29.61 -29.89 -28.80
N VAL A 7 28.67 -29.05 -28.45
CA VAL A 7 27.94 -28.18 -29.37
C VAL A 7 28.17 -26.74 -28.98
N THR A 8 28.40 -25.89 -29.97
CA THR A 8 28.47 -24.44 -29.77
C THR A 8 27.25 -23.78 -30.40
N LEU A 9 26.56 -23.00 -29.58
CA LEU A 9 25.41 -22.15 -29.95
C LEU A 9 25.89 -20.71 -30.02
N ASN A 10 25.52 -19.99 -31.06
CA ASN A 10 25.68 -18.54 -31.15
C ASN A 10 24.30 -17.91 -30.96
N ILE A 11 24.07 -17.41 -29.76
CA ILE A 11 22.78 -16.77 -29.37
C ILE A 11 22.98 -15.26 -29.45
N GLY A 12 22.40 -14.61 -30.44
CA GLY A 12 22.48 -13.17 -30.61
C GLY A 12 23.91 -12.61 -30.58
N GLY A 13 24.88 -13.36 -31.11
CA GLY A 13 26.29 -12.97 -31.16
C GLY A 13 27.17 -13.46 -30.00
N LYS A 14 26.60 -14.00 -28.90
CA LYS A 14 27.36 -14.62 -27.80
C LYS A 14 27.46 -16.14 -28.00
N TYR A 15 28.65 -16.68 -27.84
CA TYR A 15 28.90 -18.13 -27.99
C TYR A 15 28.71 -18.86 -26.67
N PHE A 16 27.94 -19.96 -26.70
CA PHE A 16 27.71 -20.86 -25.59
C PHE A 16 28.09 -22.27 -26.00
N THR A 17 29.06 -22.86 -25.32
CA THR A 17 29.46 -24.23 -25.54
C THR A 17 28.92 -25.14 -24.46
N THR A 18 28.29 -26.25 -24.88
CA THR A 18 27.68 -27.24 -24.00
C THR A 18 27.65 -28.61 -24.64
N SER A 19 27.32 -29.67 -23.90
CA SER A 19 27.18 -31.01 -24.45
C SER A 19 25.79 -31.23 -25.04
N LYS A 20 25.65 -32.09 -26.05
CA LYS A 20 24.35 -32.55 -26.57
C LYS A 20 23.49 -33.12 -25.43
N LYS A 21 24.12 -33.87 -24.53
CA LYS A 21 23.46 -34.45 -23.36
C LYS A 21 22.75 -33.38 -22.50
N THR A 22 23.39 -32.25 -22.25
CA THR A 22 22.78 -31.12 -21.51
C THR A 22 21.55 -30.59 -22.21
N LEU A 23 21.55 -30.50 -23.52
CA LEU A 23 20.45 -29.95 -24.31
C LEU A 23 19.24 -30.91 -24.44
N THR A 24 19.48 -32.22 -24.29
CA THR A 24 18.47 -33.26 -24.60
C THR A 24 17.87 -33.93 -23.37
N MET A 25 18.58 -33.97 -22.22
CA MET A 25 18.16 -34.76 -21.08
C MET A 25 17.15 -34.08 -20.17
N THR A 26 17.39 -32.82 -19.84
CA THR A 26 16.58 -32.12 -18.82
C THR A 26 15.17 -31.79 -19.33
N GLU A 27 15.07 -31.41 -20.62
CA GLU A 27 13.80 -31.05 -21.28
C GLU A 27 13.69 -31.74 -22.65
N PRO A 28 13.34 -33.04 -22.70
CA PRO A 28 13.36 -33.83 -23.95
C PRO A 28 12.41 -33.29 -25.04
N GLN A 29 11.38 -32.56 -24.65
CA GLN A 29 10.39 -31.97 -25.57
C GLN A 29 10.75 -30.56 -26.03
N SER A 30 11.83 -29.98 -25.50
CA SER A 30 12.27 -28.63 -25.85
C SER A 30 12.72 -28.52 -27.31
N MET A 31 12.70 -27.31 -27.84
CA MET A 31 13.26 -27.00 -29.17
C MET A 31 14.72 -27.44 -29.29
N LEU A 32 15.52 -27.18 -28.26
CA LEU A 32 16.93 -27.55 -28.23
C LEU A 32 17.13 -29.08 -28.25
N ALA A 33 16.30 -29.82 -27.48
CA ALA A 33 16.36 -31.27 -27.49
C ALA A 33 16.02 -31.84 -28.86
N ARG A 34 15.00 -31.32 -29.52
CA ARG A 34 14.63 -31.74 -30.90
C ARG A 34 15.69 -31.40 -31.94
N MET A 35 16.42 -30.31 -31.76
CA MET A 35 17.52 -29.93 -32.69
C MET A 35 18.72 -30.88 -32.61
N PHE A 36 18.97 -31.50 -31.46
CA PHE A 36 20.18 -32.26 -31.17
C PHE A 36 19.94 -33.74 -30.82
N SER A 37 18.67 -34.23 -30.85
CA SER A 37 18.38 -35.67 -30.74
C SER A 37 18.66 -36.39 -32.03
N ASP A 38 19.23 -37.58 -31.94
CA ASP A 38 19.65 -38.39 -33.10
C ASP A 38 18.46 -38.99 -33.88
N ASP A 39 17.24 -38.97 -33.32
CA ASP A 39 16.03 -39.61 -33.87
C ASP A 39 15.21 -38.75 -34.85
N ASN A 40 15.55 -37.49 -35.07
CA ASN A 40 14.73 -36.60 -35.88
C ASN A 40 15.44 -36.05 -37.12
N ASN A 41 15.39 -36.77 -38.20
CA ASN A 41 15.72 -36.29 -39.57
C ASN A 41 14.77 -35.19 -40.09
N LEU A 42 13.83 -34.70 -39.30
CA LEU A 42 12.75 -33.76 -39.67
C LEU A 42 13.06 -32.30 -39.31
N PHE A 43 14.01 -32.04 -38.45
CA PHE A 43 14.39 -30.68 -38.09
C PHE A 43 15.76 -30.34 -38.74
N CYS A 44 15.71 -29.48 -39.74
CA CYS A 44 16.95 -28.84 -40.25
C CYS A 44 17.49 -27.94 -39.12
N PRO A 45 18.71 -28.20 -38.61
CA PRO A 45 19.34 -27.31 -37.67
C PRO A 45 19.52 -25.93 -38.29
N SER A 46 19.41 -24.88 -37.45
CA SER A 46 19.68 -23.48 -37.82
C SER A 46 20.98 -23.36 -38.65
N SER A 47 21.06 -22.31 -39.47
CA SER A 47 22.29 -21.97 -40.18
C SER A 47 23.48 -21.96 -39.22
N ARG A 48 24.64 -22.37 -39.69
CA ARG A 48 25.89 -22.30 -38.93
C ARG A 48 26.71 -21.09 -39.34
N ASP A 49 27.42 -20.53 -38.39
CA ASP A 49 28.41 -19.49 -38.68
C ASP A 49 29.70 -20.07 -39.23
N LYS A 50 30.67 -19.17 -39.52
CA LYS A 50 31.99 -19.57 -40.07
C LYS A 50 32.79 -20.49 -39.14
N ASN A 51 32.48 -20.50 -37.86
CA ASN A 51 33.12 -21.30 -36.82
C ASN A 51 32.36 -22.61 -36.54
N GLY A 52 31.27 -22.87 -37.27
CA GLY A 52 30.45 -24.06 -37.12
C GLY A 52 29.42 -23.99 -35.99
N ALA A 53 29.25 -22.84 -35.30
CA ALA A 53 28.26 -22.65 -34.24
C ALA A 53 26.87 -22.47 -34.84
N TYR A 54 25.84 -23.02 -34.18
CA TYR A 54 24.45 -22.87 -34.58
C TYR A 54 23.94 -21.48 -34.24
N LEU A 55 23.44 -20.76 -35.24
CA LEU A 55 22.91 -19.41 -35.10
C LEU A 55 21.50 -19.40 -34.61
N ILE A 56 21.24 -18.70 -33.53
CA ILE A 56 19.89 -18.47 -32.97
C ILE A 56 19.76 -16.98 -32.62
N ASP A 57 18.83 -16.29 -33.28
CA ASP A 57 18.62 -14.86 -33.10
C ASP A 57 17.72 -14.58 -31.88
N ARG A 58 18.32 -14.73 -30.69
CA ARG A 58 17.66 -14.50 -29.38
C ARG A 58 18.58 -13.76 -28.42
N SER A 59 18.06 -13.35 -27.27
CA SER A 59 18.83 -12.59 -26.30
C SER A 59 19.79 -13.46 -25.48
N PRO A 60 21.12 -13.27 -25.60
CA PRO A 60 22.09 -14.06 -24.84
C PRO A 60 21.97 -13.87 -23.33
N LYS A 61 21.55 -12.67 -22.88
CA LYS A 61 21.38 -12.33 -21.48
C LYS A 61 20.33 -13.20 -20.79
N TYR A 62 19.25 -13.49 -21.48
CA TYR A 62 18.13 -14.29 -20.92
C TYR A 62 18.28 -15.78 -21.22
N PHE A 63 19.11 -16.15 -22.21
CA PHE A 63 19.43 -17.54 -22.51
C PHE A 63 20.37 -18.16 -21.48
N GLU A 64 21.31 -17.41 -20.93
CA GLU A 64 22.29 -17.91 -19.95
C GLU A 64 21.65 -18.57 -18.72
N PRO A 65 20.63 -18.00 -18.06
CA PRO A 65 19.87 -18.67 -17.01
C PRO A 65 19.23 -19.99 -17.45
N ILE A 66 18.70 -20.05 -18.67
CA ILE A 66 18.10 -21.27 -19.23
C ILE A 66 19.16 -22.36 -19.43
N LEU A 67 20.31 -22.02 -19.99
CA LEU A 67 21.39 -22.97 -20.15
C LEU A 67 21.91 -23.49 -18.81
N ASN A 68 21.99 -22.64 -17.79
CA ASN A 68 22.37 -23.05 -16.44
C ASN A 68 21.32 -23.98 -15.83
N TYR A 69 20.02 -23.71 -16.05
CA TYR A 69 18.96 -24.62 -15.66
C TYR A 69 19.11 -26.01 -16.34
N LEU A 70 19.36 -26.05 -17.64
CA LEU A 70 19.58 -27.31 -18.36
C LEU A 70 20.80 -28.09 -17.85
N ARG A 71 21.83 -27.42 -17.31
CA ARG A 71 23.05 -28.03 -16.74
C ARG A 71 22.84 -28.61 -15.35
N CYS A 72 22.12 -27.91 -14.48
CA CYS A 72 22.05 -28.24 -13.04
C CYS A 72 20.65 -28.53 -12.51
N GLY A 73 19.61 -28.38 -13.32
CA GLY A 73 18.21 -28.58 -12.91
C GLY A 73 17.65 -27.51 -11.99
N GLN A 74 18.39 -26.42 -11.75
CA GLN A 74 17.96 -25.30 -10.90
C GLN A 74 18.00 -24.00 -11.67
N LEU A 75 16.94 -23.20 -11.57
CA LEU A 75 16.89 -21.89 -12.20
C LEU A 75 17.64 -20.87 -11.34
N LEU A 76 18.87 -20.57 -11.74
CA LEU A 76 19.74 -19.61 -11.07
C LEU A 76 20.03 -18.42 -11.99
N TYR A 77 19.74 -17.22 -11.53
CA TYR A 77 20.03 -15.98 -12.25
C TYR A 77 20.25 -14.81 -11.28
N ASP A 78 20.97 -13.79 -11.75
CA ASP A 78 21.26 -12.60 -10.98
C ASP A 78 20.02 -11.72 -10.79
N LYS A 79 19.92 -11.02 -9.65
CA LYS A 79 18.79 -10.12 -9.32
C LYS A 79 18.55 -9.00 -10.35
N HIS A 80 19.55 -8.69 -11.18
CA HIS A 80 19.46 -7.66 -12.22
C HIS A 80 18.86 -8.18 -13.54
N ILE A 81 18.61 -9.46 -13.66
CA ILE A 81 17.99 -10.06 -14.86
C ILE A 81 16.47 -10.05 -14.66
N ASN A 82 15.75 -9.44 -15.62
CA ASN A 82 14.31 -9.42 -15.59
C ASN A 82 13.73 -10.82 -15.83
N PRO A 83 12.94 -11.39 -14.87
CA PRO A 83 12.30 -12.69 -15.02
C PRO A 83 11.36 -12.80 -16.23
N GLU A 84 10.73 -11.69 -16.67
CA GLU A 84 9.91 -11.68 -17.89
C GLU A 84 10.71 -12.03 -19.13
N GLY A 85 11.97 -11.56 -19.21
CA GLY A 85 12.86 -11.91 -20.31
C GLY A 85 13.25 -13.38 -20.30
N ILE A 86 13.49 -13.96 -19.12
CA ILE A 86 13.76 -15.40 -18.98
C ILE A 86 12.52 -16.21 -19.38
N LEU A 87 11.32 -15.77 -18.96
CA LEU A 87 10.05 -16.43 -19.31
C LEU A 87 9.80 -16.42 -20.82
N ALA A 88 10.08 -15.30 -21.49
CA ALA A 88 9.95 -15.19 -22.95
C ALA A 88 10.89 -16.17 -23.69
N GLU A 89 12.14 -16.30 -23.22
CA GLU A 89 13.09 -17.26 -23.79
C GLU A 89 12.72 -18.72 -23.44
N ALA A 90 12.28 -18.98 -22.19
CA ALA A 90 11.83 -20.32 -21.78
C ALA A 90 10.70 -20.84 -22.69
N ARG A 91 9.70 -19.98 -22.95
CA ARG A 91 8.61 -20.31 -23.89
C ARG A 91 9.10 -20.51 -25.32
N PHE A 92 10.01 -19.68 -25.79
CA PHE A 92 10.58 -19.81 -27.14
C PHE A 92 11.34 -21.14 -27.32
N PHE A 93 12.15 -21.52 -26.33
CA PHE A 93 12.92 -22.78 -26.38
C PHE A 93 12.09 -24.00 -25.97
N GLY A 94 10.85 -23.81 -25.49
CA GLY A 94 9.98 -24.90 -25.02
C GLY A 94 10.47 -25.54 -23.72
N ILE A 95 11.00 -24.74 -22.81
CA ILE A 95 11.44 -25.19 -21.47
C ILE A 95 10.26 -25.03 -20.50
N GLU A 96 9.32 -25.95 -20.60
CA GLU A 96 8.02 -25.83 -19.91
C GLU A 96 8.10 -25.95 -18.39
N SER A 97 9.06 -26.68 -17.85
CA SER A 97 9.15 -26.95 -16.40
C SER A 97 9.46 -25.72 -15.56
N ILE A 98 10.13 -24.69 -16.10
CA ILE A 98 10.40 -23.44 -15.37
C ILE A 98 9.34 -22.36 -15.58
N VAL A 99 8.42 -22.53 -16.52
CA VAL A 99 7.39 -21.53 -16.83
C VAL A 99 6.48 -21.24 -15.63
N PRO A 100 5.89 -22.23 -14.92
CA PRO A 100 5.04 -21.96 -13.77
C PRO A 100 5.79 -21.25 -12.63
N MET A 101 7.06 -21.58 -12.42
CA MET A 101 7.90 -20.95 -11.40
C MET A 101 8.14 -19.46 -11.72
N LEU A 102 8.46 -19.15 -12.98
CA LEU A 102 8.67 -17.76 -13.42
C LEU A 102 7.38 -16.96 -13.37
N GLU A 103 6.25 -17.56 -13.73
CA GLU A 103 4.92 -16.92 -13.62
C GLU A 103 4.56 -16.63 -12.17
N SER A 104 4.82 -17.55 -11.23
CA SER A 104 4.62 -17.31 -9.80
C SER A 104 5.46 -16.13 -9.31
N ILE A 105 6.77 -16.11 -9.63
CA ILE A 105 7.67 -15.00 -9.27
C ILE A 105 7.17 -13.66 -9.81
N LEU A 106 6.67 -13.64 -11.04
CA LEU A 106 6.14 -12.44 -11.67
C LEU A 106 4.81 -11.98 -11.03
N ASN A 107 3.94 -12.92 -10.68
CA ASN A 107 2.67 -12.62 -10.00
C ASN A 107 2.93 -12.11 -8.59
N ASP A 108 3.80 -12.74 -7.81
CA ASP A 108 4.20 -12.26 -6.48
C ASP A 108 4.79 -10.84 -6.54
N THR A 109 5.57 -10.57 -7.59
CA THR A 109 6.16 -9.24 -7.80
C THR A 109 5.11 -8.20 -8.20
N ARG A 110 4.08 -8.58 -8.97
CA ARG A 110 2.96 -7.70 -9.34
C ARG A 110 2.06 -7.43 -8.14
N GLU A 111 1.66 -8.46 -7.39
CA GLU A 111 0.85 -8.30 -6.19
C GLU A 111 1.56 -7.45 -5.13
N SER A 112 2.86 -7.62 -4.94
CA SER A 112 3.64 -6.79 -4.02
C SER A 112 3.77 -5.35 -4.49
N ARG A 113 3.79 -5.07 -5.79
CA ARG A 113 3.76 -3.71 -6.34
C ARG A 113 2.40 -3.04 -6.19
N ASP A 114 1.31 -3.78 -6.43
CA ASP A 114 -0.06 -3.27 -6.27
C ASP A 114 -0.40 -2.98 -4.80
N GLN A 115 0.23 -3.68 -3.86
CA GLN A 115 0.09 -3.46 -2.41
C GLN A 115 1.14 -2.50 -1.83
N ALA A 116 2.17 -2.12 -2.59
CA ALA A 116 3.18 -1.19 -2.12
C ALA A 116 2.55 0.17 -1.80
N PRO A 117 2.93 0.81 -0.66
CA PRO A 117 2.44 2.13 -0.33
C PRO A 117 2.81 3.15 -1.42
N LEU A 118 1.84 3.97 -1.82
CA LEU A 118 2.13 5.13 -2.68
C LEU A 118 3.03 6.12 -1.94
N SER A 119 4.03 6.60 -2.65
CA SER A 119 4.91 7.64 -2.13
C SER A 119 4.27 9.03 -2.23
N ARG A 120 4.84 10.01 -1.50
CA ARG A 120 4.49 11.43 -1.67
C ARG A 120 4.50 11.87 -3.13
N ARG A 121 5.48 11.43 -3.90
CA ARG A 121 5.64 11.80 -5.31
C ARG A 121 4.46 11.31 -6.14
N ASP A 122 4.03 10.08 -5.94
CA ASP A 122 2.89 9.50 -6.67
C ASP A 122 1.61 10.27 -6.41
N VAL A 123 1.38 10.67 -5.14
CA VAL A 123 0.22 11.49 -4.76
C VAL A 123 0.31 12.88 -5.39
N VAL A 124 1.46 13.55 -5.31
CA VAL A 124 1.66 14.90 -5.89
C VAL A 124 1.51 14.86 -7.41
N ASP A 125 2.09 13.89 -8.10
CA ASP A 125 1.95 13.72 -9.54
C ASP A 125 0.48 13.52 -9.94
N THR A 126 -0.29 12.79 -9.12
CA THR A 126 -1.74 12.60 -9.32
C THR A 126 -2.51 13.91 -9.12
N LEU A 127 -2.20 14.67 -8.05
CA LEU A 127 -2.81 15.97 -7.77
C LEU A 127 -2.57 16.99 -8.90
N ILE A 128 -1.35 17.03 -9.44
CA ILE A 128 -0.99 17.95 -10.54
C ILE A 128 -1.72 17.60 -11.83
N ARG A 129 -1.91 16.32 -12.12
CA ARG A 129 -2.57 15.85 -13.36
C ARG A 129 -4.07 15.95 -13.32
N SER A 130 -4.67 15.98 -12.13
CA SER A 130 -6.13 16.10 -11.99
C SER A 130 -6.56 17.55 -12.07
N SER A 131 -7.55 17.83 -12.91
CA SER A 131 -8.08 19.20 -13.09
C SER A 131 -8.92 19.68 -11.91
N THR A 132 -9.46 18.78 -11.09
CA THR A 132 -10.25 19.09 -9.89
C THR A 132 -10.03 18.03 -8.81
N SER A 133 -9.85 18.46 -7.56
CA SER A 133 -9.71 17.57 -6.39
C SER A 133 -10.98 16.76 -6.11
N GLU A 134 -12.16 17.27 -6.50
CA GLU A 134 -13.46 16.63 -6.26
C GLU A 134 -13.63 15.29 -6.98
N THR A 135 -12.85 15.02 -8.00
CA THR A 135 -12.89 13.77 -8.77
C THR A 135 -11.88 12.73 -8.30
N LEU A 136 -10.93 13.13 -7.43
CA LEU A 136 -9.87 12.21 -6.99
C LEU A 136 -10.39 11.17 -6.01
N ARG A 137 -10.09 9.92 -6.34
CA ARG A 137 -10.49 8.74 -5.55
C ARG A 137 -9.27 7.93 -5.19
N PHE A 138 -8.87 8.03 -3.93
CA PHE A 138 -7.88 7.15 -3.31
C PHE A 138 -8.55 6.07 -2.45
N GLN A 139 -9.72 5.61 -2.90
CA GLN A 139 -10.50 4.60 -2.19
C GLN A 139 -9.76 3.27 -2.15
N GLY A 140 -9.55 2.71 -0.95
CA GLY A 140 -8.86 1.44 -0.74
C GLY A 140 -7.36 1.47 -1.04
N VAL A 141 -6.77 2.63 -1.32
CA VAL A 141 -5.35 2.77 -1.68
C VAL A 141 -4.46 2.61 -0.45
N ASN A 142 -3.31 1.99 -0.63
CA ASN A 142 -2.29 1.90 0.40
C ASN A 142 -1.38 3.13 0.36
N LEU A 143 -1.44 3.93 1.44
CA LEU A 143 -0.64 5.13 1.68
C LEU A 143 0.21 4.99 2.95
N ALA A 144 0.32 3.77 3.52
CA ALA A 144 0.96 3.56 4.81
C ALA A 144 2.38 4.14 4.86
N GLY A 145 2.65 4.95 5.90
CA GLY A 145 3.95 5.60 6.10
C GLY A 145 4.28 6.73 5.13
N ALA A 146 3.37 7.11 4.22
CA ALA A 146 3.63 8.19 3.28
C ALA A 146 3.74 9.54 3.99
N ASP A 147 4.65 10.39 3.52
CA ASP A 147 4.73 11.79 3.92
C ASP A 147 3.82 12.65 3.04
N LEU A 148 2.66 13.01 3.57
CA LEU A 148 1.65 13.84 2.93
C LEU A 148 1.54 15.21 3.62
N SER A 149 2.56 15.60 4.39
CA SER A 149 2.56 16.83 5.15
C SER A 149 2.39 18.06 4.27
N LYS A 150 1.60 19.02 4.76
CA LYS A 150 1.32 20.31 4.12
C LYS A 150 0.69 20.22 2.72
N LEU A 151 0.18 19.07 2.31
CA LEU A 151 -0.52 18.93 1.04
C LEU A 151 -1.95 19.47 1.14
N ASP A 152 -2.44 20.00 0.03
CA ASP A 152 -3.86 20.27 -0.17
C ASP A 152 -4.55 19.02 -0.69
N LEU A 153 -5.26 18.35 0.22
CA LEU A 153 -5.95 17.08 -0.04
C LEU A 153 -7.47 17.24 0.04
N ARG A 154 -7.99 18.47 -0.06
CA ARG A 154 -9.42 18.77 0.09
C ARG A 154 -10.31 17.95 -0.84
N SER A 155 -11.48 17.57 -0.32
CA SER A 155 -12.57 16.89 -1.04
C SER A 155 -12.18 15.50 -1.63
N ILE A 156 -11.01 14.96 -1.31
CA ILE A 156 -10.56 13.66 -1.81
C ILE A 156 -11.30 12.52 -1.10
N ASN A 157 -11.61 11.47 -1.84
CA ASN A 157 -12.21 10.26 -1.30
C ASN A 157 -11.14 9.23 -0.92
N PHE A 158 -10.88 9.10 0.39
CA PHE A 158 -9.98 8.12 0.99
C PHE A 158 -10.72 6.96 1.67
N LYS A 159 -11.97 6.71 1.31
CA LYS A 159 -12.76 5.63 1.90
C LYS A 159 -12.00 4.29 1.81
N TYR A 160 -11.90 3.56 2.95
CA TYR A 160 -11.14 2.32 3.09
C TYR A 160 -9.63 2.42 2.82
N ALA A 161 -9.06 3.60 2.65
CA ALA A 161 -7.62 3.74 2.43
C ALA A 161 -6.82 3.30 3.66
N ASN A 162 -5.68 2.67 3.44
CA ASN A 162 -4.69 2.41 4.47
C ASN A 162 -3.74 3.61 4.55
N MET A 163 -3.90 4.42 5.60
CA MET A 163 -3.10 5.61 5.89
C MET A 163 -2.34 5.47 7.22
N GLN A 164 -2.08 4.23 7.65
CA GLN A 164 -1.35 3.97 8.89
C GLN A 164 0.01 4.65 8.87
N ARG A 165 0.36 5.30 10.01
CA ARG A 165 1.64 5.98 10.19
C ARG A 165 1.98 7.03 9.14
N CYS A 166 0.99 7.53 8.38
CA CYS A 166 1.20 8.66 7.48
C CYS A 166 1.58 9.92 8.27
N ASN A 167 2.43 10.74 7.68
CA ASN A 167 2.66 12.09 8.14
C ASN A 167 1.74 13.05 7.36
N LEU A 168 0.72 13.57 8.03
CA LEU A 168 -0.27 14.52 7.52
C LEU A 168 -0.15 15.88 8.23
N THR A 169 0.98 16.17 8.87
CA THR A 169 1.21 17.40 9.61
C THR A 169 0.93 18.63 8.75
N GLY A 170 0.00 19.48 9.20
CA GLY A 170 -0.39 20.70 8.49
C GLY A 170 -1.08 20.48 7.14
N ALA A 171 -1.49 19.25 6.82
CA ALA A 171 -2.25 18.97 5.60
C ALA A 171 -3.68 19.51 5.67
N ASN A 172 -4.24 19.86 4.53
CA ASN A 172 -5.65 20.24 4.44
C ASN A 172 -6.49 19.06 3.93
N LEU A 173 -7.22 18.43 4.85
CA LEU A 173 -8.12 17.30 4.60
C LEU A 173 -9.59 17.73 4.62
N SER A 174 -9.91 19.03 4.54
CA SER A 174 -11.28 19.52 4.62
C SER A 174 -12.17 18.86 3.56
N TRP A 175 -13.37 18.47 3.99
CA TRP A 175 -14.40 17.79 3.19
C TRP A 175 -14.01 16.44 2.60
N CYS A 176 -12.89 15.85 3.05
CA CYS A 176 -12.50 14.49 2.66
C CYS A 176 -13.49 13.45 3.15
N CYS A 177 -13.57 12.35 2.43
CA CYS A 177 -14.22 11.13 2.87
C CYS A 177 -13.18 10.16 3.42
N LEU A 178 -13.13 10.00 4.74
CA LEU A 178 -12.28 9.06 5.48
C LEU A 178 -13.09 7.87 6.03
N GLU A 179 -14.27 7.60 5.47
CA GLU A 179 -15.11 6.50 5.95
C GLU A 179 -14.35 5.18 5.95
N ARG A 180 -14.26 4.54 7.13
CA ARG A 180 -13.51 3.30 7.35
C ARG A 180 -12.04 3.32 6.86
N ALA A 181 -11.45 4.49 6.69
CA ALA A 181 -10.02 4.60 6.47
C ALA A 181 -9.25 4.26 7.75
N ASP A 182 -8.07 3.68 7.61
CA ASP A 182 -7.18 3.38 8.73
C ASP A 182 -6.04 4.40 8.80
N LEU A 183 -6.11 5.27 9.81
CA LEU A 183 -5.11 6.28 10.15
C LEU A 183 -4.41 5.95 11.48
N SER A 184 -4.35 4.67 11.86
CA SER A 184 -3.70 4.27 13.11
C SER A 184 -2.26 4.79 13.17
N HIS A 185 -1.92 5.44 14.29
CA HIS A 185 -0.61 6.04 14.53
C HIS A 185 -0.17 7.10 13.50
N ALA A 186 -1.08 7.64 12.70
CA ALA A 186 -0.78 8.75 11.80
C ALA A 186 -0.52 10.05 12.58
N ILE A 187 0.24 10.97 11.98
CA ILE A 187 0.54 12.29 12.54
C ILE A 187 -0.23 13.33 11.72
N LEU A 188 -1.26 13.94 12.33
CA LEU A 188 -2.12 14.94 11.73
C LEU A 188 -1.96 16.33 12.40
N ASP A 189 -0.92 16.52 13.19
CA ASP A 189 -0.76 17.77 13.97
C ASP A 189 -0.91 19.02 13.10
N ASN A 190 -1.70 19.99 13.56
CA ASN A 190 -2.04 21.22 12.83
C ASN A 190 -2.81 21.00 11.51
N ALA A 191 -3.42 19.86 11.30
CA ALA A 191 -4.20 19.59 10.08
C ALA A 191 -5.55 20.31 10.09
N GLN A 192 -6.06 20.63 8.89
CA GLN A 192 -7.41 21.12 8.69
C GLN A 192 -8.34 19.95 8.35
N LEU A 193 -9.38 19.75 9.17
CA LEU A 193 -10.31 18.62 9.08
C LEU A 193 -11.78 19.09 8.99
N LEU A 194 -12.00 20.28 8.40
CA LEU A 194 -13.32 20.91 8.30
C LEU A 194 -14.29 20.02 7.50
N GLY A 195 -15.46 19.72 8.05
CA GLY A 195 -16.50 18.97 7.34
C GLY A 195 -16.10 17.57 6.89
N VAL A 196 -15.09 16.96 7.49
CA VAL A 196 -14.64 15.60 7.19
C VAL A 196 -15.74 14.58 7.49
N ARG A 197 -15.88 13.58 6.64
CA ARG A 197 -16.73 12.42 6.82
C ARG A 197 -15.90 11.21 7.18
N GLY A 198 -15.70 10.96 8.47
CA GLY A 198 -14.86 9.89 9.01
C GLY A 198 -15.64 8.79 9.73
N LEU A 199 -16.84 8.44 9.24
CA LEU A 199 -17.68 7.39 9.82
C LEU A 199 -16.89 6.09 10.00
N ARG A 200 -16.79 5.62 11.25
CA ARG A 200 -16.05 4.39 11.62
C ARG A 200 -14.59 4.34 11.12
N ALA A 201 -13.95 5.47 10.94
CA ALA A 201 -12.51 5.52 10.68
C ALA A 201 -11.73 4.98 11.90
N ILE A 202 -10.54 4.48 11.66
CA ILE A 202 -9.63 4.00 12.69
C ILE A 202 -8.50 5.02 12.83
N MET A 203 -8.43 5.66 14.00
CA MET A 203 -7.43 6.68 14.34
C MET A 203 -6.74 6.35 15.68
N GLU A 204 -6.63 5.05 15.99
CA GLU A 204 -6.02 4.57 17.23
C GLU A 204 -4.57 5.04 17.33
N GLY A 205 -4.23 5.68 18.48
CA GLY A 205 -2.90 6.20 18.71
C GLY A 205 -2.44 7.32 17.79
N ALA A 206 -3.32 7.91 16.98
CA ALA A 206 -2.97 9.03 16.12
C ALA A 206 -2.68 10.30 16.91
N SER A 207 -1.76 11.14 16.40
CA SER A 207 -1.51 12.49 16.89
C SER A 207 -2.27 13.49 16.05
N MET A 208 -3.17 14.25 16.68
CA MET A 208 -4.04 15.26 16.07
C MET A 208 -4.05 16.54 16.90
N LYS A 209 -2.86 16.96 17.37
CA LYS A 209 -2.72 18.16 18.17
C LYS A 209 -3.02 19.41 17.36
N ASN A 210 -3.69 20.37 17.98
CA ASN A 210 -4.00 21.66 17.37
C ASN A 210 -4.67 21.54 15.99
N CYS A 211 -5.54 20.52 15.82
CA CYS A 211 -6.33 20.32 14.62
C CYS A 211 -7.59 21.20 14.63
N ASN A 212 -8.02 21.60 13.44
CA ASN A 212 -9.27 22.33 13.28
C ASN A 212 -10.31 21.47 12.58
N PHE A 213 -11.42 21.14 13.29
CA PHE A 213 -12.54 20.38 12.76
C PHE A 213 -13.77 21.26 12.47
N LYS A 214 -13.74 22.53 12.90
CA LYS A 214 -14.89 23.43 12.86
C LYS A 214 -14.98 24.16 11.52
N ASP A 215 -16.00 23.86 10.74
CA ASP A 215 -16.29 24.56 9.49
C ASP A 215 -17.03 25.87 9.78
N PRO A 216 -16.50 27.04 9.36
CA PRO A 216 -17.20 28.32 9.49
C PRO A 216 -18.57 28.35 8.78
N ALA A 217 -18.76 27.55 7.74
CA ALA A 217 -20.05 27.42 7.04
C ALA A 217 -21.07 26.56 7.80
N GLY A 218 -20.69 26.00 8.96
CA GLY A 218 -21.57 25.20 9.81
C GLY A 218 -21.73 23.73 9.36
N ILE A 219 -20.95 23.26 8.40
CA ILE A 219 -20.93 21.84 8.02
C ILE A 219 -20.24 21.07 9.15
N ARG A 220 -20.97 20.15 9.75
CA ARG A 220 -20.45 19.37 10.88
C ARG A 220 -19.50 18.28 10.40
N THR A 221 -18.34 18.23 11.01
CA THR A 221 -17.43 17.07 10.88
C THR A 221 -18.08 15.85 11.50
N ASN A 222 -18.17 14.74 10.75
CA ASN A 222 -18.82 13.52 11.20
C ASN A 222 -17.79 12.40 11.45
N LEU A 223 -17.56 12.13 12.73
CA LEU A 223 -16.69 11.07 13.25
C LEU A 223 -17.48 10.01 14.02
N GLU A 224 -18.75 9.76 13.66
CA GLU A 224 -19.58 8.76 14.31
C GLU A 224 -18.93 7.37 14.27
N GLY A 225 -18.83 6.74 15.46
CA GLY A 225 -18.23 5.41 15.60
C GLY A 225 -16.74 5.33 15.31
N VAL A 226 -16.04 6.46 15.25
CA VAL A 226 -14.58 6.49 15.06
C VAL A 226 -13.86 5.79 16.21
N ASN A 227 -12.76 5.10 15.92
CA ASN A 227 -11.85 4.59 16.96
C ASN A 227 -10.69 5.58 17.17
N LEU A 228 -10.75 6.32 18.28
CA LEU A 228 -9.75 7.29 18.75
C LEU A 228 -9.00 6.79 19.99
N LYS A 229 -9.01 5.50 20.25
CA LYS A 229 -8.37 4.93 21.44
C LYS A 229 -6.90 5.35 21.52
N GLY A 230 -6.51 5.96 22.65
CA GLY A 230 -5.15 6.45 22.87
C GLY A 230 -4.68 7.56 21.94
N ALA A 231 -5.58 8.19 21.16
CA ALA A 231 -5.23 9.30 20.29
C ALA A 231 -4.97 10.59 21.12
N CYS A 232 -4.14 11.47 20.57
CA CYS A 232 -3.86 12.79 21.17
C CYS A 232 -4.50 13.89 20.34
N LEU A 233 -5.51 14.58 20.89
CA LEU A 233 -6.23 15.67 20.24
C LEU A 233 -6.03 17.02 20.97
N GLU A 234 -5.02 17.09 21.83
CA GLU A 234 -4.72 18.26 22.65
C GLU A 234 -4.78 19.57 21.85
N ASP A 235 -5.38 20.62 22.43
CA ASP A 235 -5.54 21.96 21.87
C ASP A 235 -6.35 22.03 20.56
N SER A 236 -7.18 21.05 20.24
CA SER A 236 -7.94 20.99 18.96
C SER A 236 -9.32 21.67 19.09
N ASP A 237 -9.71 22.36 17.99
CA ASP A 237 -11.07 22.91 17.83
C ASP A 237 -12.01 21.83 17.26
N MET A 238 -12.79 21.22 18.13
CA MET A 238 -13.76 20.15 17.82
C MET A 238 -15.20 20.63 18.02
N GLY A 239 -15.42 21.93 17.94
CA GLY A 239 -16.78 22.50 18.12
C GLY A 239 -17.79 21.88 17.16
N SER A 240 -18.93 21.44 17.73
CA SER A 240 -20.05 20.78 17.00
C SER A 240 -19.70 19.46 16.27
N VAL A 241 -18.56 18.83 16.52
CA VAL A 241 -18.19 17.53 15.91
C VAL A 241 -19.15 16.44 16.38
N ASN A 242 -19.54 15.54 15.43
CA ASN A 242 -20.30 14.34 15.78
C ASN A 242 -19.36 13.18 16.13
N LEU A 243 -19.27 12.87 17.43
CA LEU A 243 -18.51 11.75 18.03
C LEU A 243 -19.44 10.69 18.63
N ARG A 244 -20.71 10.62 18.16
CA ARG A 244 -21.64 9.63 18.63
C ARG A 244 -21.06 8.22 18.59
N ILE A 245 -21.19 7.43 19.66
CA ILE A 245 -20.66 6.05 19.79
C ILE A 245 -19.18 5.91 19.44
N ALA A 246 -18.38 6.99 19.49
CA ALA A 246 -16.94 6.94 19.28
C ALA A 246 -16.24 6.20 20.43
N ASN A 247 -15.17 5.48 20.11
CA ASN A 247 -14.27 4.90 21.10
C ASN A 247 -13.10 5.87 21.34
N CYS A 248 -13.16 6.61 22.45
CA CYS A 248 -12.14 7.57 22.88
C CYS A 248 -11.36 7.10 24.10
N LYS A 249 -11.37 5.79 24.42
CA LYS A 249 -10.64 5.27 25.61
C LYS A 249 -9.18 5.72 25.62
N ASN A 250 -8.73 6.19 26.79
CA ASN A 250 -7.36 6.66 27.01
C ASN A 250 -6.93 7.80 26.07
N ALA A 251 -7.84 8.50 25.41
CA ALA A 251 -7.51 9.63 24.55
C ALA A 251 -7.13 10.86 25.38
N ASN A 252 -6.20 11.67 24.86
CA ASN A 252 -5.89 12.99 25.39
C ASN A 252 -6.71 14.03 24.64
N LEU A 253 -7.70 14.61 25.33
CA LEU A 253 -8.60 15.64 24.85
C LEU A 253 -8.39 16.97 25.62
N LYS A 254 -7.21 17.19 26.19
CA LYS A 254 -6.88 18.41 26.94
C LYS A 254 -7.10 19.65 26.12
N ASN A 255 -7.62 20.68 26.76
CA ASN A 255 -7.81 22.03 26.20
C ASN A 255 -8.60 22.05 24.88
N CYS A 256 -9.40 21.02 24.59
CA CYS A 256 -10.21 20.98 23.37
C CYS A 256 -11.42 21.89 23.46
N ASP A 257 -11.77 22.55 22.36
CA ASP A 257 -13.11 23.14 22.21
C ASP A 257 -14.07 22.02 21.78
N LEU A 258 -14.92 21.56 22.68
CA LEU A 258 -15.94 20.53 22.44
C LEU A 258 -17.37 21.13 22.53
N ARG A 259 -17.51 22.44 22.39
CA ARG A 259 -18.82 23.12 22.47
C ARG A 259 -19.78 22.56 21.43
N ALA A 260 -21.00 22.27 21.89
CA ALA A 260 -22.05 21.67 21.07
C ALA A 260 -21.67 20.34 20.37
N ALA A 261 -20.57 19.69 20.77
CA ALA A 261 -20.16 18.37 20.25
C ALA A 261 -21.16 17.28 20.65
N VAL A 262 -21.36 16.28 19.79
CA VAL A 262 -22.24 15.13 20.05
C VAL A 262 -21.42 13.94 20.48
N LEU A 263 -21.36 13.68 21.78
CA LEU A 263 -20.65 12.56 22.43
C LEU A 263 -21.60 11.47 22.93
N ALA A 264 -22.85 11.46 22.45
CA ALA A 264 -23.82 10.50 22.90
C ALA A 264 -23.38 9.05 22.68
N GLY A 265 -23.34 8.28 23.77
CA GLY A 265 -22.90 6.88 23.77
C GLY A 265 -21.40 6.68 23.50
N ALA A 266 -20.58 7.73 23.51
CA ALA A 266 -19.14 7.61 23.36
C ALA A 266 -18.48 6.96 24.58
N ASP A 267 -17.41 6.19 24.34
CA ASP A 267 -16.59 5.62 25.41
C ASP A 267 -15.40 6.55 25.69
N LEU A 268 -15.49 7.29 26.80
CA LEU A 268 -14.49 8.24 27.29
C LEU A 268 -13.75 7.71 28.53
N GLU A 269 -13.72 6.41 28.74
CA GLU A 269 -13.01 5.80 29.87
C GLU A 269 -11.52 6.16 29.87
N ASN A 270 -11.02 6.65 31.01
CA ASN A 270 -9.67 7.15 31.21
C ASN A 270 -9.25 8.30 30.24
N CYS A 271 -10.18 9.03 29.66
CA CYS A 271 -9.84 10.23 28.88
C CYS A 271 -9.35 11.37 29.74
N ASP A 272 -8.46 12.18 29.24
CA ASP A 272 -8.07 13.42 29.83
C ASP A 272 -8.81 14.59 29.13
N LEU A 273 -9.81 15.15 29.80
CA LEU A 273 -10.62 16.29 29.34
C LEU A 273 -10.26 17.59 30.09
N SER A 274 -9.13 17.61 30.80
CA SER A 274 -8.71 18.76 31.58
C SER A 274 -8.57 20.00 30.69
N GLY A 275 -9.13 21.12 31.15
CA GLY A 275 -9.13 22.39 30.43
C GLY A 275 -10.09 22.50 29.24
N SER A 276 -10.81 21.43 28.90
CA SER A 276 -11.70 21.42 27.72
C SER A 276 -13.03 22.16 28.00
N ASP A 277 -13.61 22.73 26.94
CA ASP A 277 -14.92 23.36 26.96
C ASP A 277 -15.99 22.43 26.41
N LEU A 278 -16.89 21.94 27.28
CA LEU A 278 -18.03 21.08 26.97
C LEU A 278 -19.36 21.81 26.96
N HIS A 279 -19.39 23.15 26.82
CA HIS A 279 -20.63 23.91 26.79
C HIS A 279 -21.58 23.38 25.71
N GLU A 280 -22.83 23.09 26.08
CA GLU A 280 -23.82 22.50 25.17
C GLU A 280 -23.47 21.13 24.57
N ALA A 281 -22.39 20.49 24.99
CA ALA A 281 -22.05 19.15 24.49
C ALA A 281 -23.07 18.11 24.95
N ASN A 282 -23.40 17.17 24.06
CA ASN A 282 -24.34 16.08 24.37
C ASN A 282 -23.56 14.81 24.78
N LEU A 283 -23.52 14.53 26.09
CA LEU A 283 -22.85 13.38 26.70
C LEU A 283 -23.83 12.26 27.08
N ARG A 284 -25.06 12.26 26.55
CA ARG A 284 -26.09 11.28 26.93
C ARG A 284 -25.60 9.84 26.69
N GLY A 285 -25.51 9.04 27.76
CA GLY A 285 -25.10 7.64 27.72
C GLY A 285 -23.61 7.45 27.45
N ALA A 286 -22.79 8.51 27.55
CA ALA A 286 -21.34 8.37 27.45
C ALA A 286 -20.75 7.68 28.68
N ASN A 287 -19.70 6.85 28.47
CA ASN A 287 -18.93 6.27 29.56
C ASN A 287 -17.79 7.23 29.96
N LEU A 288 -17.92 7.82 31.17
CA LEU A 288 -16.94 8.77 31.73
C LEU A 288 -16.12 8.17 32.87
N LYS A 289 -16.07 6.85 32.98
CA LYS A 289 -15.35 6.18 34.06
C LYS A 289 -13.87 6.58 34.03
N ASP A 290 -13.35 6.99 35.18
CA ASP A 290 -11.97 7.39 35.39
C ASP A 290 -11.45 8.52 34.43
N ALA A 291 -12.38 9.28 33.82
CA ALA A 291 -12.02 10.45 33.02
C ALA A 291 -11.58 11.62 33.91
N ALA A 292 -10.54 12.36 33.48
CA ALA A 292 -10.05 13.53 34.19
C ALA A 292 -10.74 14.81 33.69
N PHE A 293 -11.17 15.66 34.62
CA PHE A 293 -11.92 16.90 34.36
C PHE A 293 -11.32 18.12 35.08
N GLU A 294 -10.06 18.13 35.34
CA GLU A 294 -9.40 19.24 36.02
C GLU A 294 -9.44 20.50 35.17
N LEU A 295 -9.62 21.67 35.82
CA LEU A 295 -9.58 22.99 35.19
C LEU A 295 -10.56 23.17 34.01
N MET A 296 -11.69 22.47 34.03
CA MET A 296 -12.73 22.65 33.00
C MET A 296 -13.25 24.07 32.96
N LEU A 297 -13.43 24.63 31.75
CA LEU A 297 -13.98 25.98 31.57
C LEU A 297 -15.46 26.04 31.91
N THR A 298 -16.19 24.93 31.78
CA THR A 298 -17.62 24.82 32.12
C THR A 298 -17.88 23.67 33.09
N PRO A 299 -18.54 23.87 34.21
CA PRO A 299 -18.93 22.77 35.10
C PRO A 299 -19.91 21.84 34.37
N LEU A 300 -19.65 20.54 34.44
CA LEU A 300 -20.60 19.52 33.95
C LEU A 300 -21.88 19.63 34.72
N HIS A 301 -22.96 20.03 34.07
CA HIS A 301 -24.32 19.92 34.69
C HIS A 301 -24.69 18.42 34.70
N MET A 302 -24.91 17.88 35.90
CA MET A 302 -25.27 16.46 36.14
C MET A 302 -26.53 16.01 35.36
N SER A 303 -27.35 16.95 34.88
CA SER A 303 -28.49 16.65 34.01
C SER A 303 -28.13 16.12 32.61
N GLN A 304 -26.86 16.25 32.18
CA GLN A 304 -26.39 15.80 30.86
C GLN A 304 -25.85 14.36 30.89
N THR A 305 -25.53 13.85 32.08
CA THR A 305 -24.84 12.56 32.25
C THR A 305 -25.73 11.41 32.74
N ILE A 306 -26.96 11.70 33.20
CA ILE A 306 -27.83 10.68 33.81
C ILE A 306 -29.13 10.54 33.02
N ARG A 307 -29.17 9.57 32.13
CA ARG A 307 -30.29 8.60 31.95
C ARG A 307 -29.91 7.51 30.98
#